data_c5097912e6dd135a6eba550a812d3351
#
_entry.id   c5097912e6dd135a6eba550a812d3351
#
_cell.length_a   1.000
_cell.length_b   1.000
_cell.length_c   1.000
_cell.angle_alpha   90.00
_cell.angle_beta   90.00
_cell.angle_gamma   90.00
#
_symmetry.space_group_name_H-M   'P 1'
#
loop_
_entity.id
_entity.type
_entity.pdbx_description
1 polymer ?
#
loop_
_entity_poly.entity_id
_entity_poly.type
_entity_poly.pdbx_seq_one_letter_code
_entity_poly.pdbx_strand_id
1 'polypeptide(L)'
;LECDRDKLKGGYFKFFSKIKQAKKEFKALKESKVYRLKDKLKFKNEEDFDLFIKNYALIENLLTHYEALNEVIVLNKAFVLEHFDEVSLWLNSKEFKEKYEDINHPYPPLLNPDKLNDENYILNYEKIPANLAWEMNLPLPRGYKFIYLNNGASASWAILNYFSLSGVKIYEYWMPQEENYHLYYNDLLNNNFVAVAVHIHYSKLPHLLIEKVPALYVTRDPISKLKSISNHASGYLWKNITPIMKRFNLTCKEYSKLIPKNRYWMHEGEYPRCDVTFKDNWHLYGCLSFDSLIQKIPNITEIFYYSFEEFEPKNILSTWTKISKLFQLNLIDNSLLETRRDRVRFGLGVLPVCLYVLEEDVIKNEEDVSSLNKEGGYEIYISADTEQRLEENVVIIDETNINDSRIIAYVKDECKDILHNEKLLQESKKFLEGYFQALRENVDKTKENLITERKVLEYLKKDIHTRNKIKKLLDEELNYLKIHRPDIVASWKYYKEFEKMCEELEKN
;
A
#
# COMPACT_ATOMS: atom_id res chain seq x y z
N LEU A 1 -76.72 4.88 8.52
CA LEU A 1 -75.91 6.10 8.73
C LEU A 1 -75.24 6.16 10.12
N GLU A 2 -75.85 5.67 11.20
CA GLU A 2 -75.25 5.62 12.54
C GLU A 2 -74.18 4.52 12.64
N CYS A 3 -74.38 3.35 12.04
CA CYS A 3 -73.48 2.23 12.06
C CYS A 3 -72.13 2.52 11.34
N ASP A 4 -72.15 3.37 10.30
CA ASP A 4 -70.93 3.78 9.57
C ASP A 4 -70.14 4.86 10.33
N ARG A 5 -70.83 5.67 11.13
CA ARG A 5 -70.20 6.70 11.97
C ARG A 5 -69.39 6.09 13.14
N ASP A 6 -69.84 4.98 13.71
CA ASP A 6 -69.11 4.29 14.79
C ASP A 6 -67.93 3.44 14.29
N LYS A 7 -68.02 2.89 13.07
CA LYS A 7 -66.90 2.24 12.39
C LYS A 7 -65.80 3.25 12.00
N LEU A 8 -66.19 4.44 11.54
CA LEU A 8 -65.27 5.54 11.26
C LEU A 8 -64.56 6.03 12.53
N LYS A 9 -65.32 6.23 13.62
CA LYS A 9 -64.73 6.62 14.93
C LYS A 9 -63.78 5.58 15.47
N GLY A 10 -64.10 4.29 15.34
CA GLY A 10 -63.21 3.18 15.73
C GLY A 10 -61.93 3.10 14.91
N GLY A 11 -62.02 3.40 13.60
CA GLY A 11 -60.87 3.50 12.70
C GLY A 11 -59.92 4.66 13.03
N TYR A 12 -60.53 5.86 13.31
CA TYR A 12 -59.77 7.03 13.75
C TYR A 12 -59.04 6.78 15.10
N PHE A 13 -59.73 6.17 16.05
CA PHE A 13 -59.13 5.86 17.38
C PHE A 13 -57.96 4.87 17.29
N LYS A 14 -58.07 3.84 16.45
CA LYS A 14 -56.98 2.91 16.16
C LYS A 14 -55.79 3.58 15.45
N PHE A 15 -56.08 4.50 14.51
CA PHE A 15 -55.05 5.25 13.81
C PHE A 15 -54.30 6.22 14.73
N PHE A 16 -55.02 6.98 15.58
CA PHE A 16 -54.36 7.85 16.58
C PHE A 16 -53.59 7.06 17.64
N SER A 17 -54.06 5.90 18.06
CA SER A 17 -53.37 5.01 18.95
C SER A 17 -52.04 4.50 18.33
N LYS A 18 -52.06 4.09 17.06
CA LYS A 18 -50.83 3.72 16.31
C LYS A 18 -49.83 4.87 16.16
N ILE A 19 -50.30 6.09 15.86
CA ILE A 19 -49.46 7.28 15.79
C ILE A 19 -48.85 7.59 17.18
N LYS A 20 -49.62 7.46 18.25
CA LYS A 20 -49.14 7.70 19.63
C LYS A 20 -48.10 6.66 20.04
N GLN A 21 -48.32 5.41 19.65
CA GLN A 21 -47.37 4.31 19.85
C GLN A 21 -46.08 4.54 19.05
N ALA A 22 -46.20 4.84 17.77
CA ALA A 22 -45.05 5.16 16.90
C ALA A 22 -44.24 6.37 17.41
N LYS A 23 -44.92 7.43 17.90
CA LYS A 23 -44.26 8.58 18.53
C LYS A 23 -43.52 8.21 19.82
N LYS A 24 -44.07 7.30 20.63
CA LYS A 24 -43.43 6.80 21.88
C LYS A 24 -42.18 5.96 21.53
N GLU A 25 -42.29 5.07 20.55
CA GLU A 25 -41.20 4.25 20.04
C GLU A 25 -40.10 5.11 19.42
N PHE A 26 -40.48 6.12 18.61
CA PHE A 26 -39.53 7.08 18.02
C PHE A 26 -38.82 7.95 19.08
N LYS A 27 -39.50 8.29 20.18
CA LYS A 27 -38.91 9.00 21.32
C LYS A 27 -37.92 8.11 22.07
N ALA A 28 -38.30 6.85 22.35
CA ALA A 28 -37.42 5.86 22.96
C ALA A 28 -36.18 5.59 22.08
N LEU A 29 -36.37 5.47 20.76
CA LEU A 29 -35.28 5.31 19.82
C LEU A 29 -34.32 6.51 19.84
N LYS A 30 -34.84 7.76 19.90
CA LYS A 30 -34.02 8.97 20.02
C LYS A 30 -33.18 9.06 21.28
N GLU A 31 -33.67 8.49 22.37
CA GLU A 31 -32.98 8.45 23.66
C GLU A 31 -32.01 7.27 23.76
N SER A 32 -32.09 6.33 22.83
CA SER A 32 -31.26 5.11 22.82
C SER A 32 -29.80 5.37 22.45
N LYS A 33 -28.89 4.48 22.90
CA LYS A 33 -27.47 4.46 22.42
C LYS A 33 -27.34 4.45 20.92
N VAL A 34 -28.22 3.73 20.24
CA VAL A 34 -28.21 3.58 18.79
C VAL A 34 -28.52 4.88 18.07
N TYR A 35 -29.43 5.69 18.58
CA TYR A 35 -29.71 7.00 17.96
C TYR A 35 -28.52 7.96 18.08
N ARG A 36 -27.70 7.84 19.14
CA ARG A 36 -26.44 8.57 19.27
C ARG A 36 -25.39 8.07 18.30
N LEU A 37 -25.50 6.81 17.86
CA LEU A 37 -24.63 6.19 16.87
C LEU A 37 -25.13 6.37 15.43
N LYS A 38 -26.32 6.94 15.19
CA LYS A 38 -26.96 7.04 13.86
C LYS A 38 -26.07 7.63 12.78
N ASP A 39 -25.24 8.60 13.14
CA ASP A 39 -24.33 9.28 12.20
C ASP A 39 -23.08 8.42 11.88
N LYS A 40 -22.82 7.39 12.70
CA LYS A 40 -21.76 6.39 12.52
C LYS A 40 -22.27 5.09 11.90
N LEU A 41 -23.59 4.85 11.94
CA LEU A 41 -24.21 3.63 11.43
C LEU A 41 -24.39 3.71 9.93
N LYS A 42 -23.67 2.89 9.19
CA LYS A 42 -23.84 2.71 7.75
C LYS A 42 -24.74 1.50 7.51
N PHE A 43 -25.92 1.74 6.97
CA PHE A 43 -26.79 0.67 6.47
C PHE A 43 -26.54 0.48 4.97
N LYS A 44 -26.49 -0.79 4.53
CA LYS A 44 -26.22 -1.12 3.12
C LYS A 44 -27.40 -0.74 2.21
N ASN A 45 -28.61 -0.88 2.73
CA ASN A 45 -29.88 -0.57 2.03
C ASN A 45 -31.05 -0.45 3.03
N GLU A 46 -32.26 -0.24 2.54
CA GLU A 46 -33.48 -0.10 3.33
C GLU A 46 -33.87 -1.39 4.07
N GLU A 47 -33.69 -2.54 3.44
CA GLU A 47 -33.94 -3.87 4.04
C GLU A 47 -33.02 -4.14 5.24
N ASP A 48 -31.79 -3.67 5.14
CA ASP A 48 -30.78 -3.74 6.18
C ASP A 48 -31.18 -2.87 7.40
N PHE A 49 -31.73 -1.71 7.17
CA PHE A 49 -32.27 -0.86 8.23
C PHE A 49 -33.53 -1.49 8.89
N ASP A 50 -34.45 -2.04 8.10
CA ASP A 50 -35.66 -2.68 8.60
C ASP A 50 -35.33 -3.91 9.46
N LEU A 51 -34.35 -4.73 9.05
CA LEU A 51 -33.85 -5.87 9.83
C LEU A 51 -33.30 -5.40 11.19
N PHE A 52 -32.54 -4.31 11.19
CA PHE A 52 -31.99 -3.71 12.39
C PHE A 52 -33.12 -3.24 13.35
N ILE A 53 -34.09 -2.50 12.84
CA ILE A 53 -35.20 -1.99 13.65
C ILE A 53 -36.06 -3.12 14.22
N LYS A 54 -36.35 -4.13 13.42
CA LYS A 54 -37.15 -5.30 13.84
C LYS A 54 -36.52 -6.06 15.00
N ASN A 55 -35.20 -6.17 15.02
CA ASN A 55 -34.45 -6.95 16.03
C ASN A 55 -33.68 -6.06 17.02
N TYR A 56 -34.07 -4.78 17.10
CA TYR A 56 -33.35 -3.77 17.88
C TYR A 56 -33.09 -4.17 19.34
N ALA A 57 -34.07 -4.75 20.03
CA ALA A 57 -33.94 -5.12 21.44
C ALA A 57 -32.84 -6.17 21.70
N LEU A 58 -32.65 -7.11 20.80
CA LEU A 58 -31.56 -8.11 20.87
C LEU A 58 -30.21 -7.47 20.63
N ILE A 59 -30.11 -6.66 19.57
CA ILE A 59 -28.87 -5.98 19.19
C ILE A 59 -28.49 -4.96 20.28
N GLU A 60 -29.44 -4.23 20.88
CA GLU A 60 -29.17 -3.26 21.96
C GLU A 60 -28.46 -3.91 23.14
N ASN A 61 -28.86 -5.11 23.52
CA ASN A 61 -28.21 -5.84 24.61
C ASN A 61 -26.73 -6.11 24.33
N LEU A 62 -26.39 -6.47 23.09
CA LEU A 62 -24.99 -6.66 22.68
C LEU A 62 -24.20 -5.36 22.62
N LEU A 63 -24.81 -4.25 22.20
CA LEU A 63 -24.18 -2.92 22.10
C LEU A 63 -23.81 -2.33 23.47
N THR A 64 -24.25 -2.92 24.57
CA THR A 64 -23.88 -2.47 25.93
C THR A 64 -22.52 -2.99 26.39
N HIS A 65 -21.98 -4.01 25.74
CA HIS A 65 -20.76 -4.69 26.19
C HIS A 65 -19.49 -3.88 25.99
N TYR A 66 -19.15 -3.57 24.73
CA TYR A 66 -17.91 -2.89 24.42
C TYR A 66 -18.07 -1.95 23.22
N GLU A 67 -17.74 -0.65 23.40
CA GLU A 67 -18.03 0.37 22.39
C GLU A 67 -17.36 0.10 21.03
N ALA A 68 -16.14 -0.45 21.04
CA ALA A 68 -15.41 -0.78 19.81
C ALA A 68 -16.10 -1.84 18.94
N LEU A 69 -17.02 -2.63 19.50
CA LEU A 69 -17.82 -3.61 18.74
C LEU A 69 -19.11 -3.04 18.15
N ASN A 70 -19.55 -1.87 18.57
CA ASN A 70 -20.87 -1.37 18.22
C ASN A 70 -21.06 -1.26 16.69
N GLU A 71 -20.07 -0.73 15.98
CA GLU A 71 -20.10 -0.65 14.52
C GLU A 71 -20.07 -2.04 13.88
N VAL A 72 -19.22 -2.94 14.39
CA VAL A 72 -19.07 -4.31 13.89
C VAL A 72 -20.37 -5.09 14.03
N ILE A 73 -21.03 -5.01 15.18
CA ILE A 73 -22.33 -5.69 15.45
C ILE A 73 -23.40 -5.19 14.48
N VAL A 74 -23.49 -3.88 14.30
CA VAL A 74 -24.52 -3.29 13.43
C VAL A 74 -24.30 -3.61 11.95
N LEU A 75 -23.06 -3.54 11.48
CA LEU A 75 -22.72 -3.90 10.10
C LEU A 75 -22.98 -5.38 9.80
N ASN A 76 -22.77 -6.25 10.78
CA ASN A 76 -22.91 -7.71 10.65
C ASN A 76 -24.19 -8.26 11.31
N LYS A 77 -25.21 -7.44 11.50
CA LYS A 77 -26.43 -7.79 12.25
C LYS A 77 -27.16 -9.05 11.77
N ALA A 78 -27.18 -9.32 10.48
CA ALA A 78 -27.78 -10.55 9.95
C ALA A 78 -27.05 -11.79 10.51
N PHE A 79 -25.73 -11.82 10.43
CA PHE A 79 -24.89 -12.86 10.99
C PHE A 79 -25.04 -12.94 12.52
N VAL A 80 -25.03 -11.79 13.20
CA VAL A 80 -25.18 -11.73 14.66
C VAL A 80 -26.53 -12.30 15.11
N LEU A 81 -27.60 -12.06 14.37
CA LEU A 81 -28.92 -12.57 14.70
C LEU A 81 -29.04 -14.08 14.42
N GLU A 82 -28.40 -14.56 13.36
CA GLU A 82 -28.36 -15.99 13.02
C GLU A 82 -27.57 -16.80 14.06
N HIS A 83 -26.46 -16.22 14.59
CA HIS A 83 -25.54 -16.86 15.52
C HIS A 83 -25.52 -16.17 16.89
N PHE A 84 -26.69 -15.72 17.35
CA PHE A 84 -26.80 -14.87 18.53
C PHE A 84 -26.24 -15.52 19.81
N ASP A 85 -26.46 -16.81 19.97
CA ASP A 85 -26.03 -17.54 21.18
C ASP A 85 -24.48 -17.64 21.23
N GLU A 86 -23.84 -17.95 20.10
CA GLU A 86 -22.38 -18.05 19.99
C GLU A 86 -21.71 -16.69 20.22
N VAL A 87 -22.23 -15.63 19.59
CA VAL A 87 -21.73 -14.26 19.74
C VAL A 87 -21.92 -13.80 21.18
N SER A 88 -23.12 -13.97 21.75
CA SER A 88 -23.44 -13.57 23.12
C SER A 88 -22.57 -14.32 24.12
N LEU A 89 -22.40 -15.64 23.98
CA LEU A 89 -21.55 -16.44 24.84
C LEU A 89 -20.10 -15.96 24.84
N TRP A 90 -19.59 -15.64 23.65
CA TRP A 90 -18.22 -15.12 23.50
C TRP A 90 -18.05 -13.76 24.14
N LEU A 91 -18.90 -12.79 23.82
CA LEU A 91 -18.80 -11.43 24.34
C LEU A 91 -18.99 -11.35 25.88
N ASN A 92 -19.73 -12.28 26.47
CA ASN A 92 -19.89 -12.38 27.92
C ASN A 92 -18.81 -13.22 28.62
N SER A 93 -17.87 -13.79 27.87
CA SER A 93 -16.82 -14.63 28.43
C SER A 93 -15.77 -13.83 29.21
N LYS A 94 -15.22 -14.45 30.27
CA LYS A 94 -14.09 -13.89 31.00
C LYS A 94 -12.88 -13.68 30.08
N GLU A 95 -12.68 -14.59 29.14
CA GLU A 95 -11.59 -14.54 28.17
C GLU A 95 -11.69 -13.31 27.25
N PHE A 96 -12.89 -13.00 26.72
CA PHE A 96 -13.11 -11.79 25.92
C PHE A 96 -12.77 -10.54 26.73
N LYS A 97 -13.24 -10.48 27.97
CA LYS A 97 -12.98 -9.34 28.83
C LYS A 97 -11.48 -9.12 29.05
N GLU A 98 -10.76 -10.16 29.48
CA GLU A 98 -9.32 -10.07 29.76
C GLU A 98 -8.47 -9.76 28.53
N LYS A 99 -8.81 -10.36 27.37
CA LYS A 99 -8.00 -10.23 26.14
C LYS A 99 -8.30 -8.98 25.33
N TYR A 100 -9.50 -8.40 25.46
CA TYR A 100 -9.94 -7.31 24.58
C TYR A 100 -10.51 -6.10 25.31
N GLU A 101 -11.44 -6.29 26.26
CA GLU A 101 -12.10 -5.19 26.92
C GLU A 101 -11.17 -4.48 27.92
N ASP A 102 -10.54 -5.20 28.83
CA ASP A 102 -9.68 -4.64 29.89
C ASP A 102 -8.45 -3.91 29.32
N ILE A 103 -7.99 -4.27 28.14
CA ILE A 103 -6.84 -3.62 27.45
C ILE A 103 -7.25 -2.59 26.41
N ASN A 104 -8.55 -2.29 26.27
CA ASN A 104 -9.09 -1.40 25.25
C ASN A 104 -8.62 -1.74 23.83
N HIS A 105 -8.69 -3.03 23.45
CA HIS A 105 -8.26 -3.48 22.14
C HIS A 105 -9.09 -2.81 21.03
N PRO A 106 -8.47 -2.17 20.02
CA PRO A 106 -9.22 -1.36 19.04
C PRO A 106 -10.06 -2.18 18.04
N TYR A 107 -9.75 -3.46 17.87
CA TYR A 107 -10.42 -4.37 16.92
C TYR A 107 -10.76 -5.71 17.59
N PRO A 108 -11.63 -5.74 18.59
CA PRO A 108 -12.03 -7.00 19.23
C PRO A 108 -12.82 -7.88 18.27
N PRO A 109 -12.55 -9.20 18.21
CA PRO A 109 -13.24 -10.13 17.32
C PRO A 109 -14.66 -10.43 17.79
N LEU A 110 -15.57 -10.55 16.84
CA LEU A 110 -16.98 -10.86 17.12
C LEU A 110 -17.22 -12.34 17.50
N LEU A 111 -16.29 -13.22 17.18
CA LEU A 111 -16.31 -14.66 17.52
C LEU A 111 -15.03 -15.04 18.26
N ASN A 112 -15.09 -16.16 19.00
CA ASN A 112 -13.92 -16.67 19.71
C ASN A 112 -12.83 -17.19 18.74
N PRO A 113 -11.65 -16.54 18.63
CA PRO A 113 -10.62 -16.91 17.69
C PRO A 113 -10.05 -18.31 17.91
N ASP A 114 -10.02 -18.80 19.15
CA ASP A 114 -9.46 -20.11 19.46
C ASP A 114 -10.34 -21.24 18.94
N LYS A 115 -11.66 -21.02 18.85
CA LYS A 115 -12.63 -21.98 18.28
C LYS A 115 -12.63 -21.97 16.74
N LEU A 116 -12.33 -20.83 16.11
CA LEU A 116 -12.37 -20.71 14.64
C LEU A 116 -11.38 -21.62 13.92
N ASN A 117 -10.29 -22.01 14.56
CA ASN A 117 -9.28 -22.91 14.01
C ASN A 117 -9.61 -24.42 14.27
N ASP A 118 -10.69 -24.73 14.94
CA ASP A 118 -11.16 -26.10 15.13
C ASP A 118 -12.07 -26.50 13.98
N GLU A 119 -11.64 -27.43 13.14
CA GLU A 119 -12.40 -27.94 11.98
C GLU A 119 -13.76 -28.53 12.37
N ASN A 120 -13.89 -29.02 13.59
CA ASN A 120 -15.16 -29.59 14.11
C ASN A 120 -16.11 -28.52 14.64
N TYR A 121 -15.65 -27.28 14.82
CA TYR A 121 -16.51 -26.23 15.29
C TYR A 121 -17.50 -25.76 14.22
N ILE A 122 -18.74 -25.49 14.62
CA ILE A 122 -19.82 -25.15 13.69
C ILE A 122 -19.53 -23.90 12.86
N LEU A 123 -18.80 -22.94 13.45
CA LEU A 123 -18.40 -21.66 12.83
C LEU A 123 -16.87 -21.58 12.69
N ASN A 124 -16.26 -22.51 11.98
CA ASN A 124 -14.82 -22.47 11.69
C ASN A 124 -14.48 -21.54 10.51
N TYR A 125 -13.19 -21.25 10.30
CA TYR A 125 -12.74 -20.37 9.24
C TYR A 125 -13.15 -20.78 7.83
N GLU A 126 -13.28 -22.08 7.53
CA GLU A 126 -13.69 -22.57 6.19
C GLU A 126 -15.11 -22.14 5.81
N LYS A 127 -15.97 -21.91 6.81
CA LYS A 127 -17.37 -21.52 6.63
C LYS A 127 -17.62 -20.02 6.61
N ILE A 128 -16.60 -19.22 6.91
CA ILE A 128 -16.70 -17.76 6.99
C ILE A 128 -15.95 -17.16 5.80
N PRO A 129 -16.62 -16.42 4.89
CA PRO A 129 -15.92 -15.73 3.81
C PRO A 129 -14.93 -14.66 4.33
N ALA A 130 -13.82 -14.47 3.63
CA ALA A 130 -12.75 -13.56 4.04
C ALA A 130 -13.22 -12.11 4.29
N ASN A 131 -14.12 -11.61 3.45
CA ASN A 131 -14.71 -10.27 3.62
C ASN A 131 -15.53 -10.14 4.91
N LEU A 132 -16.31 -11.16 5.24
CA LEU A 132 -17.09 -11.20 6.48
C LEU A 132 -16.15 -11.33 7.69
N ALA A 133 -15.11 -12.17 7.59
CA ALA A 133 -14.09 -12.30 8.62
C ALA A 133 -13.40 -10.95 8.91
N TRP A 134 -13.06 -10.20 7.87
CA TRP A 134 -12.53 -8.85 8.00
C TRP A 134 -13.52 -7.90 8.70
N GLU A 135 -14.78 -7.84 8.23
CA GLU A 135 -15.82 -6.99 8.84
C GLU A 135 -15.99 -7.30 10.32
N MET A 136 -15.96 -8.58 10.72
CA MET A 136 -16.11 -9.05 12.09
C MET A 136 -14.84 -8.97 12.96
N ASN A 137 -13.78 -8.35 12.51
CA ASN A 137 -12.47 -8.26 13.17
C ASN A 137 -11.86 -9.63 13.52
N LEU A 138 -12.16 -10.67 12.76
CA LEU A 138 -11.58 -11.97 13.05
C LEU A 138 -10.07 -11.95 12.74
N PRO A 139 -9.23 -12.50 13.62
CA PRO A 139 -7.81 -12.67 13.32
C PRO A 139 -7.60 -13.49 12.05
N LEU A 140 -6.42 -13.41 11.44
CA LEU A 140 -6.05 -14.35 10.37
C LEU A 140 -6.07 -15.81 10.89
N PRO A 141 -6.46 -16.79 10.06
CA PRO A 141 -6.26 -18.20 10.37
C PRO A 141 -4.80 -18.47 10.76
N ARG A 142 -4.58 -19.46 11.62
CA ARG A 142 -3.22 -19.86 12.01
C ARG A 142 -2.47 -20.45 10.83
N GLY A 143 -1.14 -20.42 10.90
CA GLY A 143 -0.28 -21.09 9.93
C GLY A 143 0.68 -20.19 9.19
N TYR A 144 0.57 -18.84 9.29
CA TYR A 144 1.62 -17.97 8.75
C TYR A 144 2.93 -18.15 9.53
N LYS A 145 4.06 -18.10 8.82
CA LYS A 145 5.35 -18.56 9.35
C LYS A 145 6.18 -17.46 10.00
N PHE A 146 6.08 -16.25 9.49
CA PHE A 146 6.75 -15.08 10.03
C PHE A 146 6.09 -13.79 9.57
N ILE A 147 6.47 -12.68 10.19
CA ILE A 147 6.03 -11.33 9.84
C ILE A 147 7.19 -10.58 9.19
N TYR A 148 6.96 -9.94 8.05
CA TYR A 148 7.89 -8.99 7.49
C TYR A 148 7.49 -7.57 7.92
N LEU A 149 8.27 -6.98 8.85
CA LEU A 149 8.10 -5.60 9.28
C LEU A 149 8.63 -4.68 8.18
N ASN A 150 7.71 -4.28 7.31
CA ASN A 150 8.06 -3.54 6.12
C ASN A 150 8.11 -2.03 6.41
N ASN A 151 9.21 -1.39 6.08
CA ASN A 151 9.31 0.05 6.06
C ASN A 151 9.88 0.54 4.72
N GLY A 152 9.43 1.71 4.29
CA GLY A 152 9.88 2.29 3.02
C GLY A 152 11.38 2.55 2.96
N ALA A 153 11.92 2.62 1.76
CA ALA A 153 13.33 2.92 1.47
C ALA A 153 14.37 1.93 2.05
N SER A 154 13.96 0.69 2.35
CA SER A 154 14.81 -0.39 2.88
C SER A 154 14.78 -1.66 2.03
N ALA A 155 14.89 -1.52 0.71
CA ALA A 155 14.81 -2.61 -0.29
C ALA A 155 13.49 -3.39 -0.28
N SER A 156 12.41 -2.84 0.27
CA SER A 156 11.13 -3.53 0.51
C SER A 156 10.61 -4.28 -0.70
N TRP A 157 10.62 -3.64 -1.87
CA TRP A 157 10.11 -4.26 -3.09
C TRP A 157 10.96 -5.46 -3.54
N ALA A 158 12.28 -5.34 -3.46
CA ALA A 158 13.18 -6.44 -3.83
C ALA A 158 12.99 -7.64 -2.89
N ILE A 159 12.84 -7.38 -1.59
CA ILE A 159 12.66 -8.42 -0.57
C ILE A 159 11.33 -9.16 -0.76
N LEU A 160 10.22 -8.44 -0.99
CA LEU A 160 8.94 -9.06 -1.30
C LEU A 160 9.02 -9.97 -2.54
N ASN A 161 9.74 -9.50 -3.55
CA ASN A 161 9.97 -10.26 -4.77
C ASN A 161 10.81 -11.53 -4.53
N TYR A 162 11.86 -11.45 -3.70
CA TYR A 162 12.65 -12.62 -3.33
C TYR A 162 11.84 -13.63 -2.51
N PHE A 163 10.98 -13.18 -1.60
CA PHE A 163 10.08 -14.07 -0.89
C PHE A 163 9.12 -14.77 -1.86
N SER A 164 8.50 -14.03 -2.77
CA SER A 164 7.62 -14.60 -3.80
C SER A 164 8.33 -15.65 -4.67
N LEU A 165 9.56 -15.37 -5.11
CA LEU A 165 10.39 -16.31 -5.86
C LEU A 165 10.76 -17.57 -5.07
N SER A 166 10.84 -17.46 -3.74
CA SER A 166 11.07 -18.58 -2.84
C SER A 166 9.79 -19.38 -2.52
N GLY A 167 8.66 -19.07 -3.18
CA GLY A 167 7.39 -19.75 -2.99
C GLY A 167 6.56 -19.25 -1.82
N VAL A 168 6.95 -18.14 -1.19
CA VAL A 168 6.22 -17.52 -0.08
C VAL A 168 5.08 -16.68 -0.63
N LYS A 169 3.88 -16.88 -0.12
CA LYS A 169 2.75 -15.98 -0.34
C LYS A 169 2.91 -14.76 0.57
N ILE A 170 3.25 -13.63 -0.03
CA ILE A 170 3.46 -12.34 0.63
C ILE A 170 3.01 -11.23 -0.30
N TYR A 171 2.36 -10.20 0.24
CA TYR A 171 1.70 -9.18 -0.57
C TYR A 171 2.25 -7.79 -0.31
N GLU A 172 2.08 -6.92 -1.31
CA GLU A 172 2.60 -5.57 -1.32
C GLU A 172 1.86 -4.66 -0.31
N TYR A 173 2.58 -3.88 0.45
CA TYR A 173 2.03 -3.05 1.53
C TYR A 173 1.28 -1.79 1.05
N TRP A 174 1.40 -1.42 -0.21
CA TRP A 174 0.62 -0.30 -0.80
C TRP A 174 -0.78 -0.72 -1.27
N MET A 175 -1.09 -1.99 -1.23
CA MET A 175 -2.47 -2.46 -1.39
C MET A 175 -3.30 -2.11 -0.16
N PRO A 176 -4.62 -1.91 -0.31
CA PRO A 176 -5.50 -1.78 0.85
C PRO A 176 -5.33 -2.95 1.82
N GLN A 177 -5.24 -2.66 3.12
CA GLN A 177 -5.02 -3.70 4.13
C GLN A 177 -6.11 -4.79 4.15
N GLU A 178 -7.34 -4.44 3.76
CA GLU A 178 -8.46 -5.36 3.61
C GLU A 178 -8.21 -6.36 2.49
N GLU A 179 -7.76 -5.90 1.33
CA GLU A 179 -7.41 -6.78 0.21
C GLU A 179 -6.28 -7.74 0.58
N ASN A 180 -5.26 -7.25 1.27
CA ASN A 180 -4.17 -8.09 1.78
C ASN A 180 -4.68 -9.13 2.79
N TYR A 181 -5.58 -8.74 3.70
CA TYR A 181 -6.19 -9.67 4.63
C TYR A 181 -6.93 -10.79 3.89
N HIS A 182 -7.74 -10.46 2.87
CA HIS A 182 -8.47 -11.45 2.08
C HIS A 182 -7.54 -12.43 1.36
N LEU A 183 -6.44 -11.93 0.80
CA LEU A 183 -5.44 -12.77 0.12
C LEU A 183 -4.76 -13.72 1.11
N TYR A 184 -4.26 -13.21 2.25
CA TYR A 184 -3.64 -14.03 3.29
C TYR A 184 -4.61 -15.05 3.87
N TYR A 185 -5.85 -14.65 4.13
CA TYR A 185 -6.90 -15.53 4.62
C TYR A 185 -7.11 -16.74 3.72
N ASN A 186 -7.30 -16.50 2.43
CA ASN A 186 -7.52 -17.56 1.45
C ASN A 186 -6.27 -18.43 1.26
N ASP A 187 -5.07 -17.85 1.25
CA ASP A 187 -3.84 -18.62 1.14
C ASP A 187 -3.60 -19.54 2.36
N LEU A 188 -3.95 -19.06 3.55
CA LEU A 188 -3.85 -19.88 4.77
C LEU A 188 -4.82 -21.05 4.76
N LEU A 189 -6.08 -20.86 4.33
CA LEU A 189 -7.04 -21.94 4.16
C LEU A 189 -6.62 -22.96 3.09
N ASN A 190 -5.87 -22.52 2.10
CA ASN A 190 -5.30 -23.42 1.07
C ASN A 190 -3.96 -24.04 1.51
N ASN A 191 -3.55 -23.92 2.76
CA ASN A 191 -2.30 -24.46 3.31
C ASN A 191 -1.04 -23.98 2.57
N ASN A 192 -1.06 -22.79 1.99
CA ASN A 192 0.11 -22.18 1.37
C ASN A 192 1.14 -21.73 2.41
N PHE A 193 2.39 -21.59 1.99
CA PHE A 193 3.43 -21.00 2.83
C PHE A 193 3.25 -19.48 2.85
N VAL A 194 2.73 -18.95 3.95
CA VAL A 194 2.38 -17.53 4.09
C VAL A 194 3.36 -16.81 5.04
N ALA A 195 3.81 -15.63 4.62
CA ALA A 195 4.38 -14.61 5.50
C ALA A 195 3.59 -13.31 5.37
N VAL A 196 3.39 -12.60 6.47
CA VAL A 196 2.55 -11.39 6.46
C VAL A 196 3.44 -10.15 6.45
N ALA A 197 3.37 -9.37 5.36
CA ALA A 197 4.00 -8.06 5.31
C ALA A 197 3.13 -7.02 6.02
N VAL A 198 3.71 -6.31 6.98
CA VAL A 198 3.00 -5.29 7.76
C VAL A 198 3.71 -3.96 7.64
N HIS A 199 2.94 -2.90 7.40
CA HIS A 199 3.42 -1.53 7.28
C HIS A 199 2.75 -0.61 8.31
N ILE A 200 3.42 0.47 8.72
CA ILE A 200 2.93 1.40 9.74
C ILE A 200 1.56 2.00 9.41
N HIS A 201 1.25 2.16 8.11
CA HIS A 201 -0.02 2.71 7.66
C HIS A 201 -1.21 1.75 7.80
N TYR A 202 -0.95 0.49 8.12
CA TYR A 202 -2.02 -0.43 8.45
C TYR A 202 -2.54 -0.15 9.87
N SER A 203 -3.83 0.13 9.95
CA SER A 203 -4.49 0.40 11.24
C SER A 203 -5.05 -0.86 11.89
N LYS A 204 -5.62 -1.77 11.12
CA LYS A 204 -6.37 -2.92 11.59
C LYS A 204 -5.60 -4.25 11.45
N LEU A 205 -5.05 -4.56 10.28
CA LEU A 205 -4.38 -5.84 10.02
C LEU A 205 -3.33 -6.24 11.08
N PRO A 206 -2.47 -5.33 11.59
CA PRO A 206 -1.51 -5.69 12.63
C PRO A 206 -2.15 -6.26 13.89
N HIS A 207 -3.31 -5.75 14.27
CA HIS A 207 -4.07 -6.20 15.45
C HIS A 207 -4.78 -7.55 15.26
N LEU A 208 -4.89 -8.01 14.01
CA LEU A 208 -5.48 -9.30 13.67
C LEU A 208 -4.44 -10.43 13.55
N LEU A 209 -3.18 -10.15 13.90
CA LEU A 209 -2.08 -11.12 13.89
C LEU A 209 -1.87 -11.66 15.30
N ILE A 210 -2.55 -12.77 15.63
CA ILE A 210 -2.54 -13.34 16.99
C ILE A 210 -1.57 -14.52 17.18
N GLU A 211 -1.05 -15.09 16.09
CA GLU A 211 -0.10 -16.21 16.18
C GLU A 211 1.28 -15.73 16.63
N LYS A 212 1.91 -16.53 17.47
CA LYS A 212 3.27 -16.26 17.96
C LYS A 212 4.29 -16.71 16.94
N VAL A 213 4.85 -15.77 16.19
CA VAL A 213 5.82 -16.05 15.12
C VAL A 213 6.97 -15.04 15.18
N PRO A 214 8.15 -15.39 14.60
CA PRO A 214 9.23 -14.42 14.46
C PRO A 214 8.92 -13.35 13.43
N ALA A 215 9.69 -12.26 13.46
CA ALA A 215 9.66 -11.21 12.48
C ALA A 215 11.00 -10.98 11.81
N LEU A 216 10.98 -10.48 10.57
CA LEU A 216 12.16 -9.99 9.86
C LEU A 216 12.04 -8.48 9.70
N TYR A 217 13.13 -7.77 9.99
CA TYR A 217 13.21 -6.33 9.82
C TYR A 217 14.53 -5.92 9.15
N VAL A 218 14.43 -5.04 8.15
CA VAL A 218 15.61 -4.48 7.48
C VAL A 218 15.89 -3.08 8.00
N THR A 219 17.05 -2.96 8.65
CA THR A 219 17.55 -1.71 9.21
C THR A 219 18.32 -0.92 8.17
N ARG A 220 18.25 0.40 8.24
CA ARG A 220 18.99 1.32 7.39
C ARG A 220 19.16 2.66 8.09
N ASP A 221 20.31 3.31 7.90
CA ASP A 221 20.55 4.67 8.38
C ASP A 221 19.38 5.60 7.97
N PRO A 222 18.72 6.28 8.93
CA PRO A 222 17.57 7.14 8.66
C PRO A 222 17.85 8.24 7.63
N ILE A 223 19.04 8.82 7.63
CA ILE A 223 19.42 9.86 6.66
C ILE A 223 19.57 9.25 5.25
N SER A 224 20.06 8.02 5.16
CA SER A 224 20.08 7.28 3.88
C SER A 224 18.68 6.90 3.40
N LYS A 225 17.72 6.67 4.30
CA LYS A 225 16.30 6.52 3.92
C LYS A 225 15.74 7.82 3.37
N LEU A 226 15.98 8.95 4.03
CA LEU A 226 15.57 10.28 3.57
C LEU A 226 16.14 10.62 2.19
N LYS A 227 17.42 10.32 1.95
CA LYS A 227 18.02 10.40 0.61
C LYS A 227 17.26 9.55 -0.41
N SER A 228 16.96 8.32 -0.04
CA SER A 228 16.31 7.37 -0.95
C SER A 228 14.91 7.82 -1.35
N ILE A 229 14.07 8.28 -0.41
CA ILE A 229 12.73 8.80 -0.73
C ILE A 229 12.77 10.09 -1.55
N SER A 230 13.77 10.94 -1.34
CA SER A 230 13.94 12.17 -2.15
C SER A 230 14.26 11.85 -3.62
N ASN A 231 15.04 10.80 -3.86
CA ASN A 231 15.44 10.35 -5.19
C ASN A 231 14.44 9.38 -5.84
N HIS A 232 13.36 9.02 -5.13
CA HIS A 232 12.44 8.01 -5.59
C HIS A 232 11.66 8.46 -6.82
N ALA A 233 11.92 7.83 -7.96
CA ALA A 233 11.20 8.06 -9.20
C ALA A 233 9.99 7.13 -9.30
N SER A 234 8.79 7.69 -9.31
CA SER A 234 7.52 6.95 -9.27
C SER A 234 7.11 6.34 -10.62
N GLY A 235 7.67 6.79 -11.73
CA GLY A 235 7.22 6.43 -13.08
C GLY A 235 7.17 4.94 -13.39
N TYR A 236 7.93 4.14 -12.65
CA TYR A 236 8.02 2.68 -12.88
C TYR A 236 7.12 1.81 -12.03
N LEU A 237 6.64 2.33 -10.90
CA LEU A 237 6.04 1.48 -9.86
C LEU A 237 4.53 1.26 -10.06
N TRP A 238 3.91 2.07 -10.90
CA TRP A 238 2.46 2.04 -11.06
C TRP A 238 2.07 1.28 -12.33
N LYS A 239 1.35 0.18 -12.19
CA LYS A 239 0.83 -0.62 -13.32
C LYS A 239 -0.04 0.17 -14.31
N ASN A 240 -0.59 1.31 -13.87
CA ASN A 240 -1.58 2.10 -14.62
C ASN A 240 -1.10 3.53 -14.93
N ILE A 241 0.21 3.76 -15.09
CA ILE A 241 0.67 5.09 -15.52
C ILE A 241 0.33 5.26 -16.99
N THR A 242 -0.53 6.23 -17.26
CA THR A 242 -0.76 6.71 -18.63
C THR A 242 0.55 7.30 -19.17
N PRO A 243 1.06 6.81 -20.30
CA PRO A 243 2.23 7.39 -20.92
C PRO A 243 2.05 8.88 -21.19
N ILE A 244 3.08 9.68 -20.94
CA ILE A 244 3.05 11.09 -21.33
C ILE A 244 3.11 11.14 -22.85
N MET A 245 2.06 11.68 -23.47
CA MET A 245 1.98 11.84 -24.92
C MET A 245 2.76 13.07 -25.36
N LYS A 246 3.65 12.90 -26.32
CA LYS A 246 4.38 13.97 -27.01
C LYS A 246 4.15 13.84 -28.51
N ARG A 247 3.81 14.94 -29.16
CA ARG A 247 3.68 15.00 -30.60
C ARG A 247 4.97 15.52 -31.21
N PHE A 248 5.35 14.99 -32.34
CA PHE A 248 6.54 15.44 -33.05
C PHE A 248 6.50 14.99 -34.52
N ASN A 249 7.38 15.60 -35.31
CA ASN A 249 7.66 15.19 -36.66
C ASN A 249 8.99 14.46 -36.69
N LEU A 250 9.15 13.41 -37.50
CA LEU A 250 10.38 12.64 -37.63
C LEU A 250 11.59 13.48 -38.06
N THR A 251 11.37 14.67 -38.62
CA THR A 251 12.43 15.63 -38.95
C THR A 251 12.91 16.44 -37.74
N CYS A 252 12.24 16.37 -36.61
CA CYS A 252 12.63 17.08 -35.39
C CYS A 252 13.99 16.58 -34.90
N LYS A 253 14.92 17.50 -34.62
CA LYS A 253 16.23 17.20 -34.02
C LYS A 253 16.38 17.71 -32.62
N GLU A 254 15.35 18.33 -32.04
CA GLU A 254 15.34 18.84 -30.66
C GLU A 254 14.82 17.79 -29.67
N TYR A 255 15.46 16.61 -29.67
CA TYR A 255 15.05 15.44 -28.91
C TYR A 255 14.88 15.71 -27.41
N SER A 256 15.73 16.58 -26.84
CA SER A 256 15.66 16.93 -25.41
C SER A 256 14.34 17.58 -25.00
N LYS A 257 13.67 18.31 -25.91
CA LYS A 257 12.35 18.90 -25.64
C LYS A 257 11.23 17.87 -25.59
N LEU A 258 11.44 16.70 -26.17
CA LEU A 258 10.48 15.59 -26.19
C LEU A 258 10.58 14.72 -24.94
N ILE A 259 11.65 14.85 -24.14
CA ILE A 259 11.83 14.11 -22.90
C ILE A 259 10.98 14.79 -21.82
N PRO A 260 10.03 14.09 -21.19
CA PRO A 260 9.25 14.65 -20.10
C PRO A 260 10.10 14.96 -18.88
N LYS A 261 9.54 15.71 -17.92
CA LYS A 261 10.17 15.85 -16.61
C LYS A 261 10.12 14.54 -15.85
N ASN A 262 11.13 14.30 -14.99
CA ASN A 262 11.13 13.15 -14.11
C ASN A 262 9.94 13.22 -13.14
N ARG A 263 9.27 12.10 -12.95
CA ARG A 263 8.21 11.92 -11.95
C ARG A 263 8.83 11.39 -10.67
N TYR A 264 9.04 12.28 -9.73
CA TYR A 264 9.40 11.91 -8.36
C TYR A 264 8.12 11.64 -7.56
N TRP A 265 8.25 11.05 -6.40
CA TRP A 265 7.11 10.65 -5.59
C TRP A 265 6.12 11.81 -5.30
N MET A 266 6.65 12.99 -4.99
CA MET A 266 5.83 14.14 -4.57
C MET A 266 5.81 15.29 -5.58
N HIS A 267 6.52 15.20 -6.69
CA HIS A 267 6.58 16.28 -7.67
C HIS A 267 7.10 15.79 -9.02
N GLU A 268 6.87 16.60 -10.04
CA GLU A 268 7.53 16.48 -11.34
C GLU A 268 8.60 17.56 -11.47
N GLY A 269 9.75 17.22 -12.02
CA GLY A 269 10.83 18.17 -12.18
C GLY A 269 12.08 17.56 -12.84
N GLU A 270 13.07 18.43 -13.08
CA GLU A 270 14.36 17.97 -13.62
C GLU A 270 15.16 17.22 -12.55
N TYR A 271 15.04 17.63 -11.29
CA TYR A 271 15.84 17.12 -10.18
C TYR A 271 15.00 16.80 -8.94
N PRO A 272 15.46 15.85 -8.09
CA PRO A 272 14.82 15.55 -6.84
C PRO A 272 14.95 16.71 -5.83
N ARG A 273 13.98 16.82 -4.89
CA ARG A 273 13.88 17.95 -3.96
C ARG A 273 13.56 17.51 -2.54
N CYS A 274 14.43 17.84 -1.56
CA CYS A 274 14.21 17.60 -0.14
C CYS A 274 13.03 18.41 0.42
N ASP A 275 12.92 19.69 0.03
CA ASP A 275 11.94 20.65 0.55
C ASP A 275 10.48 20.27 0.24
N VAL A 276 10.25 19.47 -0.79
CA VAL A 276 8.94 18.93 -1.11
C VAL A 276 8.72 17.59 -0.41
N THR A 277 9.70 16.68 -0.51
CA THR A 277 9.59 15.32 0.02
C THR A 277 9.40 15.30 1.54
N PHE A 278 10.10 16.15 2.29
CA PHE A 278 10.04 16.13 3.76
C PHE A 278 8.85 16.89 4.35
N LYS A 279 8.03 17.54 3.54
CA LYS A 279 6.74 18.08 3.96
C LYS A 279 5.67 16.99 4.12
N ASP A 280 5.82 15.89 3.41
CA ASP A 280 4.85 14.79 3.45
C ASP A 280 5.07 13.87 4.65
N ASN A 281 4.16 13.99 5.62
CA ASN A 281 4.17 13.16 6.82
C ASN A 281 3.98 11.68 6.51
N TRP A 282 3.13 11.34 5.55
CA TRP A 282 2.81 9.96 5.23
C TRP A 282 4.06 9.17 4.85
N HIS A 283 4.89 9.73 3.96
CA HIS A 283 6.15 9.08 3.54
C HIS A 283 7.21 9.06 4.64
N LEU A 284 7.32 10.12 5.44
CA LEU A 284 8.25 10.14 6.55
C LEU A 284 7.92 9.03 7.56
N TYR A 285 6.64 8.92 7.98
CA TYR A 285 6.20 7.85 8.85
C TYR A 285 6.40 6.48 8.20
N GLY A 286 6.02 6.30 6.95
CA GLY A 286 6.19 5.05 6.22
C GLY A 286 7.64 4.55 6.11
N CYS A 287 8.61 5.46 6.19
CA CYS A 287 10.04 5.12 6.10
C CYS A 287 10.74 5.03 7.46
N LEU A 288 10.35 5.84 8.43
CA LEU A 288 11.08 6.02 9.67
C LEU A 288 10.46 5.33 10.89
N SER A 289 9.17 4.98 10.83
CA SER A 289 8.48 4.34 11.96
C SER A 289 8.92 2.89 12.16
N PHE A 290 9.27 2.56 13.40
CA PHE A 290 9.60 1.22 13.84
C PHE A 290 8.91 0.85 15.16
N ASP A 291 9.11 1.65 16.22
CA ASP A 291 8.56 1.39 17.55
C ASP A 291 7.02 1.32 17.51
N SER A 292 6.38 2.28 16.83
CA SER A 292 4.95 2.31 16.63
C SER A 292 4.42 1.09 15.88
N LEU A 293 5.19 0.51 14.97
CA LEU A 293 4.82 -0.69 14.24
C LEU A 293 4.87 -1.93 15.13
N ILE A 294 5.96 -2.09 15.90
CA ILE A 294 6.14 -3.24 16.82
C ILE A 294 5.05 -3.26 17.88
N GLN A 295 4.71 -2.09 18.45
CA GLN A 295 3.68 -1.99 19.48
C GLN A 295 2.30 -2.48 19.03
N LYS A 296 2.01 -2.43 17.73
CA LYS A 296 0.75 -2.95 17.18
C LYS A 296 0.72 -4.49 17.07
N ILE A 297 1.86 -5.17 17.23
CA ILE A 297 1.99 -6.62 16.99
C ILE A 297 2.63 -7.28 18.22
N PRO A 298 1.88 -7.49 19.30
CA PRO A 298 2.46 -7.96 20.57
C PRO A 298 2.92 -9.42 20.53
N ASN A 299 2.56 -10.20 19.49
CA ASN A 299 2.83 -11.62 19.42
C ASN A 299 4.12 -11.97 18.63
N ILE A 300 4.98 -11.00 18.33
CA ILE A 300 6.30 -11.25 17.77
C ILE A 300 7.18 -11.93 18.83
N THR A 301 7.69 -13.12 18.49
CA THR A 301 8.55 -13.91 19.42
C THR A 301 10.01 -13.45 19.41
N GLU A 302 10.50 -13.06 18.23
CA GLU A 302 11.88 -12.62 17.99
C GLU A 302 11.93 -11.77 16.73
N ILE A 303 12.84 -10.81 16.65
CA ILE A 303 13.07 -10.00 15.45
C ILE A 303 14.45 -10.30 14.89
N PHE A 304 14.49 -10.82 13.65
CA PHE A 304 15.72 -11.01 12.90
C PHE A 304 16.06 -9.73 12.13
N TYR A 305 17.15 -9.10 12.52
CA TYR A 305 17.61 -7.85 11.93
C TYR A 305 18.63 -8.12 10.84
N TYR A 306 18.40 -7.48 9.69
CA TYR A 306 19.35 -7.44 8.58
C TYR A 306 19.65 -5.99 8.24
N SER A 307 20.89 -5.66 7.86
CA SER A 307 21.20 -4.33 7.36
C SER A 307 20.81 -4.22 5.88
N PHE A 308 20.50 -3.00 5.42
CA PHE A 308 20.22 -2.74 4.01
C PHE A 308 21.39 -3.17 3.11
N GLU A 309 22.63 -3.00 3.58
CA GLU A 309 23.86 -3.34 2.86
C GLU A 309 23.98 -4.84 2.58
N GLU A 310 23.33 -5.69 3.39
CA GLU A 310 23.28 -7.13 3.16
C GLU A 310 22.42 -7.50 1.94
N PHE A 311 21.52 -6.61 1.50
CA PHE A 311 20.69 -6.78 0.29
C PHE A 311 21.29 -6.12 -0.95
N GLU A 312 22.48 -5.53 -0.86
CA GLU A 312 23.20 -5.04 -2.04
C GLU A 312 23.58 -6.19 -2.98
N PRO A 313 23.71 -5.92 -4.29
CA PRO A 313 23.99 -6.95 -5.31
C PRO A 313 25.12 -7.91 -4.96
N LYS A 314 26.20 -7.41 -4.37
CA LYS A 314 27.37 -8.23 -3.98
C LYS A 314 27.10 -9.18 -2.81
N ASN A 315 26.10 -8.91 -1.97
CA ASN A 315 25.84 -9.62 -0.73
C ASN A 315 24.59 -10.50 -0.79
N ILE A 316 23.68 -10.23 -1.73
CA ILE A 316 22.32 -10.80 -1.75
C ILE A 316 22.31 -12.34 -1.74
N LEU A 317 23.20 -13.00 -2.47
CA LEU A 317 23.24 -14.46 -2.53
C LEU A 317 23.49 -15.07 -1.15
N SER A 318 24.49 -14.56 -0.42
CA SER A 318 24.82 -15.07 0.92
C SER A 318 23.73 -14.74 1.93
N THR A 319 23.15 -13.54 1.85
CA THR A 319 22.08 -13.10 2.74
C THR A 319 20.81 -13.90 2.49
N TRP A 320 20.43 -14.10 1.22
CA TRP A 320 19.23 -14.86 0.91
C TRP A 320 19.34 -16.34 1.28
N THR A 321 20.53 -16.92 1.12
CA THR A 321 20.79 -18.30 1.60
C THR A 321 20.58 -18.41 3.12
N LYS A 322 21.02 -17.43 3.91
CA LYS A 322 20.78 -17.40 5.36
C LYS A 322 19.30 -17.28 5.70
N ILE A 323 18.58 -16.36 5.03
CA ILE A 323 17.14 -16.14 5.22
C ILE A 323 16.36 -17.40 4.83
N SER A 324 16.68 -18.01 3.68
CA SER A 324 16.02 -19.24 3.23
C SER A 324 16.22 -20.40 4.22
N LYS A 325 17.42 -20.54 4.76
CA LYS A 325 17.68 -21.55 5.79
C LYS A 325 16.93 -21.26 7.09
N LEU A 326 16.88 -19.99 7.51
CA LEU A 326 16.24 -19.57 8.74
C LEU A 326 14.73 -19.86 8.72
N PHE A 327 14.06 -19.52 7.63
CA PHE A 327 12.61 -19.67 7.48
C PHE A 327 12.20 -20.91 6.68
N GLN A 328 13.14 -21.79 6.34
CA GLN A 328 12.91 -23.02 5.55
C GLN A 328 12.26 -22.75 4.19
N LEU A 329 12.76 -21.73 3.49
CA LEU A 329 12.26 -21.32 2.17
C LEU A 329 12.96 -22.09 1.05
N ASN A 330 12.31 -22.17 -0.10
CA ASN A 330 12.95 -22.65 -1.32
C ASN A 330 14.11 -21.72 -1.71
N LEU A 331 15.23 -22.29 -2.15
CA LEU A 331 16.33 -21.51 -2.69
C LEU A 331 15.93 -20.93 -4.05
N ILE A 332 16.27 -19.68 -4.27
CA ILE A 332 16.10 -19.03 -5.56
C ILE A 332 17.27 -19.42 -6.46
N ASP A 333 16.99 -19.67 -7.74
CA ASP A 333 18.05 -19.88 -8.73
C ASP A 333 18.97 -18.65 -8.80
N ASN A 334 20.28 -18.90 -8.78
CA ASN A 334 21.29 -17.84 -8.80
C ASN A 334 21.15 -16.92 -10.02
N SER A 335 20.79 -17.48 -11.18
CA SER A 335 20.57 -16.71 -12.40
C SER A 335 19.42 -15.70 -12.26
N LEU A 336 18.33 -16.06 -11.57
CA LEU A 336 17.21 -15.17 -11.28
C LEU A 336 17.60 -14.07 -10.29
N LEU A 337 18.45 -14.37 -9.31
CA LEU A 337 18.98 -13.36 -8.40
C LEU A 337 19.92 -12.40 -9.12
N GLU A 338 20.74 -12.88 -10.04
CA GLU A 338 21.69 -12.09 -10.81
C GLU A 338 21.00 -11.12 -11.78
N THR A 339 19.99 -11.56 -12.49
CA THR A 339 19.22 -10.72 -13.44
C THR A 339 18.47 -9.58 -12.76
N ARG A 340 18.26 -9.65 -11.45
CA ARG A 340 17.51 -8.64 -10.68
C ARG A 340 18.38 -7.74 -9.81
N ARG A 341 19.70 -7.93 -9.79
CA ARG A 341 20.65 -7.21 -8.93
C ARG A 341 20.72 -5.71 -9.19
N ASP A 342 20.64 -5.29 -10.45
CA ASP A 342 21.13 -3.97 -10.86
C ASP A 342 20.03 -2.98 -11.26
N ARG A 343 18.81 -3.16 -10.76
CA ARG A 343 17.67 -2.32 -11.19
C ARG A 343 17.57 -0.99 -10.46
N VAL A 344 18.69 -0.29 -10.29
CA VAL A 344 18.66 1.11 -9.88
C VAL A 344 18.33 1.99 -11.10
N ARG A 345 17.08 2.38 -11.22
CA ARG A 345 16.52 3.06 -12.39
C ARG A 345 16.50 4.57 -12.25
N PHE A 346 17.57 5.14 -11.71
CA PHE A 346 17.70 6.59 -11.58
C PHE A 346 17.64 7.27 -12.96
N GLY A 347 16.86 8.36 -13.04
CA GLY A 347 16.71 9.15 -14.26
C GLY A 347 15.74 8.61 -15.30
N LEU A 348 15.20 7.41 -15.11
CA LEU A 348 14.19 6.84 -15.98
C LEU A 348 12.74 7.08 -15.52
N GLY A 349 12.53 7.95 -14.52
CA GLY A 349 11.19 8.38 -14.07
C GLY A 349 10.40 9.18 -15.10
N VAL A 350 11.02 9.48 -16.23
CA VAL A 350 10.38 10.07 -17.42
C VAL A 350 9.55 9.07 -18.23
N LEU A 351 9.81 7.78 -18.07
CA LEU A 351 9.10 6.71 -18.82
C LEU A 351 7.86 6.23 -18.06
N PRO A 352 6.86 5.65 -18.71
CA PRO A 352 6.74 5.49 -20.15
C PRO A 352 6.36 6.79 -20.88
N VAL A 353 6.72 6.88 -22.16
CA VAL A 353 6.37 7.99 -23.07
C VAL A 353 5.66 7.43 -24.27
N CYS A 354 4.64 8.14 -24.77
CA CYS A 354 4.02 7.89 -26.06
C CYS A 354 4.40 9.02 -27.01
N LEU A 355 5.07 8.68 -28.10
CA LEU A 355 5.43 9.58 -29.16
C LEU A 355 4.42 9.43 -30.30
N TYR A 356 3.61 10.47 -30.53
CA TYR A 356 2.68 10.49 -31.64
C TYR A 356 3.32 11.09 -32.88
N VAL A 357 3.53 10.26 -33.90
CA VAL A 357 4.21 10.61 -35.17
C VAL A 357 3.20 11.06 -36.18
N LEU A 358 3.41 12.25 -36.76
CA LEU A 358 2.64 12.78 -37.89
C LEU A 358 3.40 12.57 -39.19
N GLU A 359 2.75 12.07 -40.20
CA GLU A 359 3.39 11.76 -41.50
C GLU A 359 3.76 13.02 -42.31
N GLU A 360 3.05 14.13 -42.18
CA GLU A 360 3.20 15.30 -43.05
C GLU A 360 3.19 16.69 -42.35
N ASP A 361 3.03 16.81 -41.04
CA ASP A 361 2.84 18.15 -40.47
C ASP A 361 3.91 18.61 -39.48
N VAL A 362 4.29 19.88 -39.65
CA VAL A 362 5.11 20.64 -38.73
C VAL A 362 4.23 21.02 -37.50
N ILE A 363 4.56 20.50 -36.34
CA ILE A 363 3.89 20.86 -35.10
C ILE A 363 4.06 22.35 -34.86
N LYS A 364 2.99 23.09 -34.91
CA LYS A 364 2.98 24.55 -34.71
C LYS A 364 2.88 24.98 -33.24
N ASN A 365 2.28 24.17 -32.37
CA ASN A 365 2.16 24.50 -30.92
C ASN A 365 2.06 23.24 -30.05
N GLU A 366 2.75 23.24 -28.89
CA GLU A 366 2.80 22.13 -27.93
C GLU A 366 1.50 21.99 -27.06
N GLU A 367 0.55 22.91 -27.15
CA GLU A 367 -0.57 23.03 -26.17
C GLU A 367 -1.84 22.26 -26.54
N ASP A 368 -1.99 21.74 -27.74
CA ASP A 368 -3.27 21.17 -28.21
C ASP A 368 -3.24 19.65 -28.42
N VAL A 369 -3.01 18.90 -27.35
CA VAL A 369 -2.89 17.43 -27.39
C VAL A 369 -4.26 16.72 -27.27
N SER A 370 -5.32 17.40 -26.82
CA SER A 370 -6.58 16.75 -26.44
C SER A 370 -7.63 16.63 -27.55
N SER A 371 -7.47 17.29 -28.69
CA SER A 371 -8.57 17.49 -29.66
C SER A 371 -8.35 16.97 -31.09
N LEU A 372 -7.30 16.17 -31.36
CA LEU A 372 -7.03 15.77 -32.74
C LEU A 372 -7.44 14.33 -33.04
N ASN A 373 -8.27 14.20 -34.07
CA ASN A 373 -8.63 12.94 -34.71
C ASN A 373 -7.37 12.16 -35.15
N LYS A 374 -7.39 10.84 -34.95
CA LYS A 374 -6.31 9.90 -35.27
C LYS A 374 -6.07 9.70 -36.79
N GLU A 375 -6.47 10.63 -37.65
CA GLU A 375 -6.28 10.49 -39.08
C GLU A 375 -4.85 10.86 -39.47
N GLY A 376 -4.07 9.87 -39.87
CA GLY A 376 -2.77 10.03 -40.52
C GLY A 376 -1.53 9.99 -39.64
N GLY A 377 -1.61 9.47 -38.41
CA GLY A 377 -0.44 9.31 -37.52
C GLY A 377 -0.41 7.97 -36.80
N TYR A 378 0.71 7.65 -36.19
CA TYR A 378 0.88 6.45 -35.37
C TYR A 378 1.62 6.74 -34.06
N GLU A 379 1.46 5.84 -33.09
CA GLU A 379 2.02 5.98 -31.75
C GLU A 379 3.22 5.04 -31.57
N ILE A 380 4.36 5.61 -31.16
CA ILE A 380 5.51 4.86 -30.69
C ILE A 380 5.58 4.98 -29.16
N TYR A 381 5.50 3.87 -28.48
CA TYR A 381 5.65 3.80 -27.03
C TYR A 381 7.11 3.52 -26.69
N ILE A 382 7.65 4.26 -25.72
CA ILE A 382 9.00 4.02 -25.19
C ILE A 382 8.86 3.68 -23.72
N SER A 383 9.34 2.52 -23.34
CA SER A 383 9.25 2.00 -21.97
C SER A 383 10.54 1.29 -21.59
N ALA A 384 10.81 1.21 -20.29
CA ALA A 384 11.80 0.26 -19.82
C ALA A 384 11.17 -1.13 -19.80
N ASP A 385 11.86 -2.09 -20.35
CA ASP A 385 11.48 -3.49 -20.29
C ASP A 385 11.57 -3.95 -18.83
N THR A 386 10.41 -4.14 -18.26
CA THR A 386 10.26 -4.86 -17.00
C THR A 386 9.41 -6.05 -17.37
N GLU A 387 9.96 -7.24 -17.38
CA GLU A 387 9.38 -8.53 -17.81
C GLU A 387 7.89 -8.79 -17.48
N GLN A 388 7.23 -7.85 -16.82
CA GLN A 388 5.84 -7.97 -16.37
C GLN A 388 4.89 -6.91 -16.95
N ARG A 389 5.32 -6.05 -17.89
CA ARG A 389 4.53 -4.85 -18.27
C ARG A 389 4.33 -4.60 -19.76
N LEU A 390 4.82 -5.44 -20.62
CA LEU A 390 4.42 -5.37 -22.02
C LEU A 390 2.99 -5.89 -22.13
N GLU A 391 2.11 -5.08 -22.70
CA GLU A 391 0.79 -5.57 -23.13
C GLU A 391 1.01 -6.76 -24.04
N GLU A 392 0.19 -7.79 -23.90
CA GLU A 392 0.14 -8.86 -24.91
C GLU A 392 -0.19 -8.20 -26.25
N ASN A 393 0.54 -8.49 -27.31
CA ASN A 393 0.35 -7.94 -28.66
C ASN A 393 1.00 -6.57 -28.94
N VAL A 394 2.26 -6.42 -28.60
CA VAL A 394 3.07 -5.28 -29.06
C VAL A 394 4.19 -5.74 -29.99
N VAL A 395 4.62 -4.86 -30.90
CA VAL A 395 5.74 -5.12 -31.81
C VAL A 395 6.88 -4.17 -31.49
N ILE A 396 8.02 -4.70 -31.05
CA ILE A 396 9.23 -3.92 -30.78
C ILE A 396 9.84 -3.49 -32.13
N ILE A 397 10.04 -2.18 -32.29
CA ILE A 397 10.62 -1.59 -33.48
C ILE A 397 12.09 -1.21 -33.31
N ASP A 398 12.51 -0.91 -32.08
CA ASP A 398 13.89 -0.60 -31.72
C ASP A 398 14.14 -0.77 -30.22
N GLU A 399 15.42 -0.88 -29.82
CA GLU A 399 15.79 -1.01 -28.40
C GLU A 399 17.20 -0.48 -28.13
N THR A 400 17.44 -0.14 -26.85
CA THR A 400 18.77 0.26 -26.36
C THR A 400 18.91 -0.09 -24.88
N ASN A 401 20.14 -0.05 -24.36
CA ASN A 401 20.42 -0.18 -22.93
C ASN A 401 20.86 1.16 -22.35
N ILE A 402 20.19 1.58 -21.28
CA ILE A 402 20.54 2.76 -20.49
C ILE A 402 20.58 2.35 -19.01
N ASN A 403 21.76 2.46 -18.38
CA ASN A 403 21.94 2.08 -16.97
C ASN A 403 21.45 0.68 -16.64
N ASP A 404 21.92 -0.31 -17.37
CA ASP A 404 21.57 -1.72 -17.22
C ASP A 404 20.05 -2.01 -17.34
N SER A 405 19.29 -1.02 -17.81
CA SER A 405 17.87 -1.18 -18.14
C SER A 405 17.71 -1.25 -19.66
N ARG A 406 17.07 -2.30 -20.13
CA ARG A 406 16.65 -2.40 -21.52
C ARG A 406 15.50 -1.42 -21.74
N ILE A 407 15.68 -0.50 -22.68
CA ILE A 407 14.67 0.47 -23.11
C ILE A 407 14.18 0.02 -24.48
N ILE A 408 12.89 -0.16 -24.61
CA ILE A 408 12.23 -0.61 -25.84
C ILE A 408 11.37 0.50 -26.42
N ALA A 409 11.38 0.61 -27.73
CA ALA A 409 10.40 1.35 -28.51
C ALA A 409 9.49 0.34 -29.23
N TYR A 410 8.19 0.46 -29.04
CA TYR A 410 7.23 -0.49 -29.59
C TYR A 410 5.98 0.22 -30.11
N VAL A 411 5.26 -0.44 -30.99
CA VAL A 411 3.92 -0.07 -31.44
C VAL A 411 2.91 -1.11 -31.00
N LYS A 412 1.67 -0.70 -30.77
CA LYS A 412 0.56 -1.62 -30.50
C LYS A 412 0.14 -2.31 -31.79
N ASP A 413 -0.47 -3.48 -31.67
CA ASP A 413 -0.91 -4.30 -32.82
C ASP A 413 -1.82 -3.53 -33.79
N GLU A 414 -2.57 -2.57 -33.28
CA GLU A 414 -3.42 -1.66 -34.07
C GLU A 414 -2.62 -0.78 -35.04
N CYS A 415 -1.34 -0.55 -34.79
CA CYS A 415 -0.42 0.30 -35.58
C CYS A 415 0.65 -0.52 -36.32
N LYS A 416 0.53 -1.84 -36.39
CA LYS A 416 1.53 -2.72 -37.04
C LYS A 416 1.72 -2.48 -38.52
N ASP A 417 0.78 -1.83 -39.19
CA ASP A 417 0.89 -1.49 -40.63
C ASP A 417 2.08 -0.60 -40.96
N ILE A 418 2.63 0.12 -39.96
CA ILE A 418 3.91 0.85 -40.10
C ILE A 418 5.04 -0.08 -40.50
N LEU A 419 5.02 -1.35 -40.11
CA LEU A 419 6.04 -2.34 -40.41
C LEU A 419 6.08 -2.66 -41.91
N HIS A 420 5.00 -2.42 -42.63
CA HIS A 420 4.89 -2.60 -44.07
C HIS A 420 5.40 -1.38 -44.87
N ASN A 421 5.60 -0.23 -44.19
CA ASN A 421 6.21 0.95 -44.81
C ASN A 421 7.69 1.04 -44.42
N GLU A 422 8.54 0.40 -45.23
CA GLU A 422 9.96 0.27 -44.96
C GLU A 422 10.66 1.63 -44.78
N LYS A 423 10.29 2.64 -45.58
CA LYS A 423 10.84 4.00 -45.49
C LYS A 423 10.49 4.63 -44.15
N LEU A 424 9.22 4.56 -43.73
CA LEU A 424 8.75 5.15 -42.50
C LEU A 424 9.36 4.46 -41.27
N LEU A 425 9.51 3.13 -41.32
CA LEU A 425 10.19 2.37 -40.28
C LEU A 425 11.67 2.77 -40.15
N GLN A 426 12.38 2.95 -41.25
CA GLN A 426 13.78 3.39 -41.23
C GLN A 426 13.91 4.81 -40.66
N GLU A 427 13.05 5.75 -41.08
CA GLU A 427 13.05 7.11 -40.56
C GLU A 427 12.73 7.13 -39.06
N SER A 428 11.79 6.30 -38.60
CA SER A 428 11.47 6.15 -37.19
C SER A 428 12.65 5.61 -36.37
N LYS A 429 13.34 4.60 -36.85
CA LYS A 429 14.55 4.07 -36.21
C LYS A 429 15.66 5.13 -36.11
N LYS A 430 15.90 5.87 -37.19
CA LYS A 430 16.88 6.96 -37.21
C LYS A 430 16.51 8.07 -36.19
N PHE A 431 15.24 8.38 -36.07
CA PHE A 431 14.76 9.31 -35.05
C PHE A 431 14.97 8.75 -33.63
N LEU A 432 14.65 7.47 -33.40
CA LEU A 432 14.82 6.81 -32.12
C LEU A 432 16.27 6.77 -31.64
N GLU A 433 17.24 6.61 -32.54
CA GLU A 433 18.68 6.72 -32.22
C GLU A 433 18.99 8.06 -31.54
N GLY A 434 18.52 9.19 -32.11
CA GLY A 434 18.70 10.52 -31.55
C GLY A 434 17.95 10.72 -30.24
N TYR A 435 16.73 10.20 -30.14
CA TYR A 435 15.94 10.25 -28.92
C TYR A 435 16.59 9.44 -27.79
N PHE A 436 17.06 8.24 -28.04
CA PHE A 436 17.75 7.40 -27.06
C PHE A 436 19.06 8.03 -26.59
N GLN A 437 19.78 8.71 -27.47
CA GLN A 437 20.97 9.47 -27.06
C GLN A 437 20.59 10.63 -26.12
N ALA A 438 19.57 11.41 -26.45
CA ALA A 438 19.09 12.50 -25.59
C ALA A 438 18.53 11.96 -24.26
N LEU A 439 17.88 10.81 -24.27
CA LEU A 439 17.40 10.14 -23.06
C LEU A 439 18.58 9.72 -22.17
N ARG A 440 19.65 9.19 -22.74
CA ARG A 440 20.88 8.83 -22.00
C ARG A 440 21.50 10.06 -21.35
N GLU A 441 21.65 11.15 -22.08
CA GLU A 441 22.17 12.41 -21.56
C GLU A 441 21.29 12.98 -20.41
N ASN A 442 19.96 12.89 -20.56
CA ASN A 442 19.03 13.27 -19.50
C ASN A 442 19.19 12.42 -18.23
N VAL A 443 19.37 11.12 -18.41
CA VAL A 443 19.60 10.18 -17.31
C VAL A 443 20.92 10.48 -16.59
N ASP A 444 22.00 10.73 -17.32
CA ASP A 444 23.31 11.05 -16.74
C ASP A 444 23.25 12.40 -15.99
N LYS A 445 22.63 13.41 -16.57
CA LYS A 445 22.38 14.70 -15.92
C LYS A 445 21.55 14.55 -14.64
N THR A 446 20.55 13.66 -14.65
CA THR A 446 19.74 13.37 -13.46
C THR A 446 20.59 12.72 -12.37
N LYS A 447 21.46 11.77 -12.71
CA LYS A 447 22.37 11.10 -11.77
C LYS A 447 23.30 12.08 -11.06
N GLU A 448 23.89 13.03 -11.79
CA GLU A 448 24.78 14.06 -11.23
C GLU A 448 24.07 14.95 -10.21
N ASN A 449 22.76 15.11 -10.35
CA ASN A 449 21.94 15.96 -9.50
C ASN A 449 21.18 15.22 -8.39
N LEU A 450 21.41 13.92 -8.23
CA LEU A 450 20.79 13.17 -7.13
C LEU A 450 21.11 13.78 -5.76
N ILE A 451 20.13 13.65 -4.87
CA ILE A 451 20.31 13.98 -3.46
C ILE A 451 21.27 12.95 -2.83
N THR A 452 22.26 13.44 -2.12
CA THR A 452 23.18 12.64 -1.29
C THR A 452 22.83 12.81 0.18
N GLU A 453 23.34 11.94 1.05
CA GLU A 453 23.18 12.09 2.50
C GLU A 453 23.69 13.45 3.00
N ARG A 454 24.78 13.96 2.42
CA ARG A 454 25.30 15.30 2.74
C ARG A 454 24.33 16.40 2.35
N LYS A 455 23.73 16.35 1.16
CA LYS A 455 22.69 17.30 0.73
C LYS A 455 21.48 17.26 1.67
N VAL A 456 21.09 16.06 2.16
CA VAL A 456 20.03 15.93 3.19
C VAL A 456 20.43 16.65 4.47
N LEU A 457 21.63 16.40 5.00
CA LEU A 457 22.12 17.04 6.22
C LEU A 457 22.25 18.57 6.08
N GLU A 458 22.75 19.05 4.94
CA GLU A 458 22.84 20.49 4.63
C GLU A 458 21.44 21.14 4.57
N TYR A 459 20.46 20.47 4.01
CA TYR A 459 19.07 20.93 3.99
C TYR A 459 18.50 21.00 5.42
N LEU A 460 18.66 19.94 6.22
CA LEU A 460 18.17 19.89 7.60
C LEU A 460 18.90 20.90 8.51
N LYS A 461 20.15 21.23 8.21
CA LYS A 461 20.86 22.30 8.92
C LYS A 461 20.22 23.66 8.72
N LYS A 462 19.72 23.94 7.52
CA LYS A 462 19.10 25.22 7.14
C LYS A 462 17.63 25.32 7.55
N ASP A 463 16.87 24.23 7.44
CA ASP A 463 15.44 24.19 7.75
C ASP A 463 15.20 23.64 9.16
N ILE A 464 15.13 24.57 10.13
CA ILE A 464 14.93 24.29 11.56
C ILE A 464 13.62 23.51 11.78
N HIS A 465 12.55 23.88 11.10
CA HIS A 465 11.23 23.26 11.30
C HIS A 465 11.26 21.79 10.90
N THR A 466 11.75 21.48 9.70
CA THR A 466 11.88 20.10 9.21
C THR A 466 12.87 19.29 10.05
N ARG A 467 13.99 19.88 10.44
CA ARG A 467 14.97 19.25 11.33
C ARG A 467 14.33 18.79 12.64
N ASN A 468 13.65 19.71 13.34
CA ASN A 468 13.03 19.41 14.63
C ASN A 468 11.92 18.36 14.51
N LYS A 469 11.14 18.41 13.45
CA LYS A 469 10.13 17.41 13.13
C LYS A 469 10.75 16.02 12.96
N ILE A 470 11.83 15.90 12.16
CA ILE A 470 12.51 14.62 11.92
C ILE A 470 13.21 14.14 13.20
N LYS A 471 13.86 15.03 13.95
CA LYS A 471 14.49 14.69 15.22
C LYS A 471 13.49 14.08 16.19
N LYS A 472 12.35 14.75 16.40
CA LYS A 472 11.27 14.25 17.25
C LYS A 472 10.79 12.88 16.82
N LEU A 473 10.54 12.68 15.51
CA LEU A 473 10.08 11.40 14.98
C LEU A 473 11.11 10.28 15.21
N LEU A 474 12.40 10.57 15.00
CA LEU A 474 13.45 9.58 15.20
C LEU A 474 13.70 9.27 16.69
N ASP A 475 13.51 10.23 17.57
CA ASP A 475 13.60 9.98 19.01
C ASP A 475 12.49 9.07 19.51
N GLU A 476 11.27 9.24 19.00
CA GLU A 476 10.13 8.39 19.33
C GLU A 476 10.27 7.00 18.70
N GLU A 477 10.61 6.91 17.43
CA GLU A 477 10.52 5.69 16.63
C GLU A 477 11.77 4.78 16.68
N LEU A 478 12.87 5.26 17.22
CA LEU A 478 14.11 4.48 17.36
C LEU A 478 14.42 4.10 18.81
N ASN A 479 13.52 4.38 19.75
CA ASN A 479 13.78 4.14 21.16
C ASN A 479 14.02 2.65 21.46
N TYR A 480 13.19 1.76 20.89
CA TYR A 480 13.36 0.32 21.04
C TYR A 480 14.72 -0.15 20.50
N LEU A 481 15.12 0.31 19.30
CA LEU A 481 16.42 -0.04 18.71
C LEU A 481 17.59 0.51 19.53
N LYS A 482 17.48 1.72 20.05
CA LYS A 482 18.51 2.33 20.94
C LYS A 482 18.74 1.50 22.21
N ILE A 483 17.67 0.90 22.75
CA ILE A 483 17.74 0.07 23.97
C ILE A 483 18.20 -1.36 23.65
N HIS A 484 17.57 -2.02 22.68
CA HIS A 484 17.75 -3.44 22.44
C HIS A 484 18.84 -3.79 21.42
N ARG A 485 19.14 -2.86 20.49
CA ARG A 485 20.14 -3.03 19.44
C ARG A 485 20.96 -1.75 19.21
N PRO A 486 21.62 -1.24 20.28
CA PRO A 486 22.48 -0.06 20.19
C PRO A 486 23.63 -0.23 19.18
N ASP A 487 24.06 -1.48 18.94
CA ASP A 487 25.06 -1.83 17.92
C ASP A 487 24.62 -1.41 16.51
N ILE A 488 23.35 -1.62 16.16
CA ILE A 488 22.79 -1.21 14.86
C ILE A 488 22.81 0.31 14.75
N VAL A 489 22.28 1.02 15.76
CA VAL A 489 22.21 2.48 15.76
C VAL A 489 23.63 3.08 15.70
N ALA A 490 24.58 2.51 16.43
CA ALA A 490 25.98 2.92 16.41
C ALA A 490 26.68 2.69 15.06
N SER A 491 26.17 1.82 14.21
CA SER A 491 26.70 1.60 12.86
C SER A 491 26.31 2.71 11.87
N TRP A 492 25.27 3.47 12.14
CA TRP A 492 24.70 4.48 11.23
C TRP A 492 25.51 5.77 11.23
N LYS A 493 26.31 5.95 10.22
CA LYS A 493 27.22 7.10 10.09
C LYS A 493 26.50 8.43 10.03
N TYR A 494 25.55 8.56 9.13
CA TYR A 494 24.89 9.84 8.86
C TYR A 494 23.87 10.22 9.92
N TYR A 495 23.27 9.23 10.57
CA TYR A 495 22.42 9.47 11.74
C TYR A 495 23.24 10.06 12.90
N LYS A 496 24.45 9.57 13.17
CA LYS A 496 25.35 10.17 14.17
C LYS A 496 25.76 11.61 13.81
N GLU A 497 26.01 11.87 12.53
CA GLU A 497 26.28 13.25 12.07
C GLU A 497 25.07 14.16 12.28
N PHE A 498 23.84 13.64 12.04
CA PHE A 498 22.59 14.37 12.29
C PHE A 498 22.38 14.66 13.79
N GLU A 499 22.55 13.67 14.66
CA GLU A 499 22.42 13.86 16.11
C GLU A 499 23.39 14.93 16.62
N LYS A 500 24.66 14.83 16.25
CA LYS A 500 25.68 15.81 16.60
C LYS A 500 25.31 17.21 16.09
N MET A 501 24.83 17.33 14.88
CA MET A 501 24.37 18.60 14.31
C MET A 501 23.21 19.20 15.11
N CYS A 502 22.24 18.39 15.55
CA CYS A 502 21.14 18.86 16.39
C CYS A 502 21.64 19.37 17.74
N GLU A 503 22.50 18.62 18.42
CA GLU A 503 23.11 19.03 19.71
C GLU A 503 23.89 20.34 19.61
N GLU A 504 24.66 20.53 18.53
CA GLU A 504 25.46 21.77 18.31
C GLU A 504 24.55 23.00 18.05
N LEU A 505 23.43 22.80 17.37
CA LEU A 505 22.51 23.88 17.02
C LEU A 505 21.50 24.21 18.14
N GLU A 506 21.30 23.32 19.11
CA GLU A 506 20.51 23.61 20.32
C GLU A 506 21.31 24.43 21.36
N LYS A 507 22.65 24.37 21.31
CA LYS A 507 23.55 25.12 22.22
C LYS A 507 23.81 26.56 21.77
N ASN A 508 23.49 26.89 20.54
CA ASN A 508 23.66 28.23 19.95
C ASN A 508 22.32 28.95 19.78
#